data_e3e98488678bb7f9b331764bfee517c4
#
_entry.id   e3e98488678bb7f9b331764bfee517c4
#
_cell.length_a   1.000
_cell.length_b   1.000
_cell.length_c   1.000
_cell.angle_alpha   90.00
_cell.angle_beta   90.00
_cell.angle_gamma   90.00
#
_symmetry.space_group_name_H-M   'P 1'
#
loop_
_entity.id
_entity.type
_entity.pdbx_description
1 polymer ?
#
loop_
_entity_poly.entity_id
_entity_poly.type
_entity_poly.pdbx_seq_one_letter_code
_entity_poly.pdbx_strand_id
1 'polypeptide(L)'
;MEFGLFMMPVHYPGKGLQRTLKEDMDTVVLADQLGFHEAWIGEHHTIPWENLTSPDLFIAQALVKTEQIKLGTGVVLLQIQDPKMLADRIALLDHMAQGRFYLGVGTGGVPTEFEYFNVPEDKRHARAAETIDAVLKIWEADGEYDHQGEFHQFKVPAPQMQGGLRVWCKPYQQPHPPIAVAAVSPNSSTIEWAGENGWIPMSTELTHPNLIPTHWEAYKRGAAKTGRIANRRDWRICIDIHVAETTEQARDDVMNHGMARTFDDYFIPLFRAADLMKLIKPDDSVPDDAIDAKWLMDNRWIVGDPEYCLKKIVDYYNFLGGFGTLLLLSQDWDPAEKGLKSLELFAKHIAPTLKEMVPAAGP
;
A
#
# COMPACT_ATOMS: atom_id res chain seq x y z
N MET A 1 9.52 16.38 -1.69
CA MET A 1 8.71 15.15 -1.79
C MET A 1 9.23 14.14 -0.79
N GLU A 2 8.32 13.37 -0.15
CA GLU A 2 8.71 12.28 0.74
C GLU A 2 8.92 10.98 -0.06
N PHE A 3 9.53 9.97 0.59
CA PHE A 3 9.69 8.64 0.00
C PHE A 3 9.53 7.57 1.08
N GLY A 4 9.05 6.41 0.67
CA GLY A 4 8.71 5.30 1.54
C GLY A 4 8.82 3.96 0.83
N LEU A 5 8.33 2.91 1.49
CA LEU A 5 8.22 1.56 0.95
C LEU A 5 6.75 1.18 0.78
N PHE A 6 6.45 0.42 -0.24
CA PHE A 6 5.23 -0.35 -0.36
C PHE A 6 5.60 -1.83 -0.40
N MET A 7 5.24 -2.55 0.64
CA MET A 7 5.59 -3.96 0.82
C MET A 7 4.31 -4.79 0.70
N MET A 8 4.08 -5.37 -0.48
CA MET A 8 3.32 -6.60 -0.56
C MET A 8 4.35 -7.70 -0.27
N PRO A 9 4.36 -8.37 0.89
CA PRO A 9 5.47 -9.26 1.25
C PRO A 9 5.62 -10.41 0.26
N VAL A 10 6.12 -10.08 -0.93
CA VAL A 10 6.21 -10.95 -2.09
C VAL A 10 7.52 -11.70 -2.04
N HIS A 11 7.43 -13.02 -1.93
CA HIS A 11 8.58 -13.91 -1.82
C HIS A 11 8.38 -15.20 -2.57
N TYR A 12 9.47 -15.75 -3.11
CA TYR A 12 9.45 -17.09 -3.64
C TYR A 12 9.01 -18.11 -2.54
N PRO A 13 7.95 -18.88 -2.75
CA PRO A 13 7.38 -19.75 -1.71
C PRO A 13 8.37 -20.76 -1.10
N GLY A 14 9.44 -21.11 -1.84
CA GLY A 14 10.50 -22.00 -1.36
C GLY A 14 11.44 -21.41 -0.30
N LYS A 15 11.41 -20.09 -0.07
CA LYS A 15 12.28 -19.45 0.95
C LYS A 15 11.89 -19.76 2.40
N GLY A 16 10.61 -20.05 2.64
CA GLY A 16 10.06 -20.30 3.97
C GLY A 16 9.77 -19.03 4.78
N LEU A 17 8.63 -19.04 5.49
CA LEU A 17 8.05 -17.86 6.15
C LEU A 17 8.98 -17.20 7.18
N GLN A 18 9.73 -17.98 7.96
CA GLN A 18 10.64 -17.40 8.98
C GLN A 18 11.75 -16.56 8.36
N ARG A 19 12.29 -16.99 7.21
CA ARG A 19 13.33 -16.26 6.49
C ARG A 19 12.74 -14.98 5.89
N THR A 20 11.61 -15.06 5.23
CA THR A 20 10.99 -13.92 4.55
C THR A 20 10.53 -12.84 5.53
N LEU A 21 9.92 -13.21 6.66
CA LEU A 21 9.59 -12.26 7.73
C LEU A 21 10.81 -11.54 8.30
N LYS A 22 11.96 -12.23 8.36
CA LYS A 22 13.20 -11.58 8.78
C LYS A 22 13.73 -10.60 7.73
N GLU A 23 13.73 -10.99 6.45
CA GLU A 23 14.18 -10.14 5.34
C GLU A 23 13.31 -8.88 5.22
N ASP A 24 12.00 -9.01 5.36
CA ASP A 24 11.06 -7.87 5.40
C ASP A 24 11.33 -6.94 6.58
N MET A 25 11.54 -7.51 7.76
CA MET A 25 11.84 -6.73 8.96
C MET A 25 13.17 -5.99 8.83
N ASP A 26 14.20 -6.65 8.32
CA ASP A 26 15.52 -6.02 8.08
C ASP A 26 15.37 -4.86 7.07
N THR A 27 14.53 -5.01 6.06
CA THR A 27 14.22 -3.97 5.06
C THR A 27 13.56 -2.75 5.71
N VAL A 28 12.54 -2.95 6.55
CA VAL A 28 11.86 -1.85 7.26
C VAL A 28 12.80 -1.14 8.25
N VAL A 29 13.61 -1.90 8.99
CA VAL A 29 14.59 -1.32 9.92
C VAL A 29 15.64 -0.51 9.18
N LEU A 30 16.15 -1.01 8.05
CA LEU A 30 17.09 -0.25 7.24
C LEU A 30 16.44 1.02 6.67
N ALA A 31 15.21 0.94 6.18
CA ALA A 31 14.49 2.11 5.69
C ALA A 31 14.33 3.19 6.77
N ASP A 32 14.01 2.82 8.01
CA ASP A 32 13.97 3.72 9.15
C ASP A 32 15.33 4.43 9.37
N GLN A 33 16.42 3.66 9.38
CA GLN A 33 17.78 4.18 9.56
C GLN A 33 18.21 5.12 8.42
N LEU A 34 17.73 4.86 7.20
CA LEU A 34 18.02 5.69 6.02
C LEU A 34 17.12 6.93 5.90
N GLY A 35 16.16 7.10 6.82
CA GLY A 35 15.28 8.27 6.86
C GLY A 35 14.15 8.22 5.84
N PHE A 36 13.65 7.02 5.51
CA PHE A 36 12.39 6.84 4.81
C PHE A 36 11.23 7.29 5.68
N HIS A 37 10.24 7.95 5.08
CA HIS A 37 9.13 8.55 5.80
C HIS A 37 8.08 7.54 6.24
N GLU A 38 7.77 6.56 5.37
CA GLU A 38 6.68 5.61 5.62
C GLU A 38 6.97 4.23 4.99
N ALA A 39 6.36 3.18 5.55
CA ALA A 39 6.31 1.85 4.96
C ALA A 39 4.90 1.26 5.11
N TRP A 40 4.37 0.70 4.02
CA TRP A 40 3.04 0.12 3.91
C TRP A 40 3.14 -1.38 3.77
N ILE A 41 2.39 -2.13 4.56
CA ILE A 41 2.51 -3.59 4.70
C ILE A 41 1.22 -4.26 4.23
N GLY A 42 1.30 -5.11 3.20
CA GLY A 42 0.18 -5.81 2.59
C GLY A 42 -0.41 -6.94 3.43
N GLU A 43 -1.63 -7.39 3.05
CA GLU A 43 -2.36 -8.51 3.66
C GLU A 43 -2.86 -9.46 2.57
N HIS A 44 -2.43 -10.74 2.63
CA HIS A 44 -2.97 -11.82 1.81
C HIS A 44 -3.07 -13.13 2.60
N HIS A 45 -4.09 -13.94 2.31
CA HIS A 45 -4.38 -15.16 3.08
C HIS A 45 -4.24 -16.44 2.27
N THR A 46 -4.42 -16.38 0.95
CA THR A 46 -4.47 -17.56 0.10
C THR A 46 -3.41 -17.55 -1.00
N ILE A 47 -2.43 -16.65 -0.90
CA ILE A 47 -1.36 -16.47 -1.88
C ILE A 47 -0.02 -16.86 -1.27
N PRO A 48 0.58 -18.00 -1.64
CA PRO A 48 1.89 -18.40 -1.09
C PRO A 48 3.03 -17.44 -1.43
N TRP A 49 2.92 -16.69 -2.53
CA TRP A 49 3.88 -15.66 -2.91
C TRP A 49 3.78 -14.38 -2.06
N GLU A 50 2.59 -14.05 -1.57
CA GLU A 50 2.34 -12.87 -0.73
C GLU A 50 1.95 -13.37 0.67
N ASN A 51 2.96 -13.71 1.46
CA ASN A 51 2.84 -14.64 2.57
C ASN A 51 2.59 -14.00 3.95
N LEU A 52 2.12 -12.75 3.99
CA LEU A 52 1.78 -12.07 5.25
C LEU A 52 0.27 -11.93 5.42
N THR A 53 -0.27 -12.56 6.45
CA THR A 53 -1.73 -12.61 6.71
C THR A 53 -2.22 -11.58 7.73
N SER A 54 -1.33 -10.89 8.44
CA SER A 54 -1.68 -9.95 9.53
C SER A 54 -0.67 -8.81 9.59
N PRO A 55 -0.87 -7.77 8.79
CA PRO A 55 0.06 -6.63 8.76
C PRO A 55 0.16 -5.92 10.10
N ASP A 56 -0.91 -5.90 10.89
CA ASP A 56 -0.94 -5.33 12.25
C ASP A 56 0.04 -6.02 13.21
N LEU A 57 0.18 -7.34 13.14
CA LEU A 57 1.17 -8.07 13.94
C LEU A 57 2.61 -7.76 13.51
N PHE A 58 2.86 -7.69 12.20
CA PHE A 58 4.15 -7.30 11.67
C PHE A 58 4.51 -5.86 12.08
N ILE A 59 3.58 -4.93 11.94
CA ILE A 59 3.73 -3.53 12.33
C ILE A 59 4.02 -3.42 13.83
N ALA A 60 3.28 -4.14 14.68
CA ALA A 60 3.53 -4.13 16.12
C ALA A 60 4.97 -4.55 16.47
N GLN A 61 5.52 -5.54 15.76
CA GLN A 61 6.91 -5.94 15.90
C GLN A 61 7.88 -4.88 15.35
N ALA A 62 7.57 -4.27 14.20
CA ALA A 62 8.41 -3.25 13.58
C ALA A 62 8.50 -1.97 14.42
N LEU A 63 7.41 -1.57 15.11
CA LEU A 63 7.37 -0.40 15.98
C LEU A 63 8.41 -0.41 17.09
N VAL A 64 8.75 -1.59 17.63
CA VAL A 64 9.79 -1.71 18.68
C VAL A 64 11.21 -1.77 18.15
N LYS A 65 11.37 -1.84 16.82
CA LYS A 65 12.66 -1.90 16.13
C LYS A 65 12.99 -0.63 15.34
N THR A 66 12.04 0.28 15.23
CA THR A 66 12.13 1.52 14.44
C THR A 66 11.83 2.74 15.30
N GLU A 67 12.36 3.91 14.93
CA GLU A 67 12.25 5.13 15.74
C GLU A 67 11.38 6.21 15.09
N GLN A 68 11.46 6.40 13.76
CA GLN A 68 10.83 7.54 13.08
C GLN A 68 9.87 7.17 11.96
N ILE A 69 10.12 6.06 11.24
CA ILE A 69 9.30 5.66 10.09
C ILE A 69 7.85 5.44 10.50
N LYS A 70 6.93 5.96 9.72
CA LYS A 70 5.50 5.70 9.87
C LYS A 70 5.17 4.37 9.24
N LEU A 71 4.37 3.57 9.91
CA LEU A 71 4.01 2.23 9.48
C LEU A 71 2.51 2.17 9.18
N GLY A 72 2.17 1.70 8.00
CA GLY A 72 0.78 1.60 7.55
C GLY A 72 0.42 0.20 7.09
N THR A 73 -0.84 -0.18 7.25
CA THR A 73 -1.38 -1.34 6.55
C THR A 73 -1.54 -0.99 5.06
N GLY A 74 -1.16 -1.87 4.18
CA GLY A 74 -1.17 -1.59 2.75
C GLY A 74 -1.75 -2.74 1.89
N VAL A 75 -2.97 -3.21 2.22
CA VAL A 75 -4.08 -2.67 3.02
C VAL A 75 -4.65 -3.73 3.97
N VAL A 76 -5.46 -3.30 4.96
CA VAL A 76 -6.37 -4.22 5.65
C VAL A 76 -7.54 -4.55 4.73
N LEU A 77 -7.86 -5.82 4.57
CA LEU A 77 -8.97 -6.31 3.78
C LEU A 77 -10.29 -6.16 4.54
N LEU A 78 -10.96 -5.02 4.42
CA LEU A 78 -12.14 -4.67 5.22
C LEU A 78 -13.30 -5.67 5.11
N GLN A 79 -13.49 -6.27 3.91
CA GLN A 79 -14.62 -7.17 3.64
C GLN A 79 -14.57 -8.48 4.44
N ILE A 80 -13.41 -8.83 5.00
CA ILE A 80 -13.27 -10.04 5.83
C ILE A 80 -13.23 -9.74 7.33
N GLN A 81 -13.24 -8.46 7.74
CA GLN A 81 -13.08 -8.07 9.15
C GLN A 81 -14.41 -8.01 9.92
N ASP A 82 -14.37 -8.36 11.20
CA ASP A 82 -15.39 -7.94 12.17
C ASP A 82 -15.06 -6.50 12.61
N PRO A 83 -15.99 -5.53 12.48
CA PRO A 83 -15.70 -4.13 12.76
C PRO A 83 -15.31 -3.85 14.21
N LYS A 84 -15.83 -4.58 15.19
CA LYS A 84 -15.50 -4.41 16.61
C LYS A 84 -14.07 -4.84 16.90
N MET A 85 -13.70 -6.04 16.38
CA MET A 85 -12.34 -6.57 16.53
C MET A 85 -11.32 -5.69 15.80
N LEU A 86 -11.68 -5.18 14.63
CA LEU A 86 -10.80 -4.27 13.88
C LEU A 86 -10.64 -2.94 14.64
N ALA A 87 -11.73 -2.36 15.13
CA ALA A 87 -11.69 -1.10 15.88
C ALA A 87 -10.77 -1.20 17.11
N ASP A 88 -10.90 -2.26 17.89
CA ASP A 88 -10.07 -2.48 19.09
C ASP A 88 -8.59 -2.69 18.75
N ARG A 89 -8.29 -3.55 17.75
CA ARG A 89 -6.91 -3.85 17.32
C ARG A 89 -6.20 -2.60 16.80
N ILE A 90 -6.87 -1.86 15.92
CA ILE A 90 -6.28 -0.67 15.29
C ILE A 90 -6.10 0.46 16.30
N ALA A 91 -7.08 0.68 17.18
CA ALA A 91 -6.92 1.67 18.24
C ALA A 91 -5.75 1.34 19.17
N LEU A 92 -5.60 0.07 19.58
CA LEU A 92 -4.47 -0.37 20.39
C LEU A 92 -3.13 -0.20 19.65
N LEU A 93 -3.08 -0.58 18.39
CA LEU A 93 -1.88 -0.43 17.56
C LEU A 93 -1.48 1.04 17.40
N ASP A 94 -2.45 1.94 17.25
CA ASP A 94 -2.22 3.38 17.14
C ASP A 94 -1.65 3.97 18.46
N HIS A 95 -2.08 3.48 19.62
CA HIS A 95 -1.46 3.80 20.91
C HIS A 95 -0.01 3.29 21.01
N MET A 96 0.26 2.07 20.54
CA MET A 96 1.64 1.52 20.50
C MET A 96 2.54 2.36 19.58
N ALA A 97 1.99 2.85 18.48
CA ALA A 97 2.70 3.64 17.48
C ALA A 97 2.90 5.12 17.87
N GLN A 98 2.10 5.66 18.77
CA GLN A 98 2.17 7.06 19.25
C GLN A 98 2.23 8.08 18.10
N GLY A 99 1.31 7.93 17.12
CA GLY A 99 1.22 8.82 15.94
C GLY A 99 2.04 8.39 14.72
N ARG A 100 2.76 7.28 14.78
CA ARG A 100 3.49 6.69 13.64
C ARG A 100 2.70 5.61 12.90
N PHE A 101 1.38 5.58 13.03
CA PHE A 101 0.53 4.60 12.37
C PHE A 101 -0.38 5.23 11.31
N TYR A 102 -0.52 4.54 10.19
CA TYR A 102 -1.49 4.82 9.12
C TYR A 102 -2.40 3.61 8.90
N LEU A 103 -3.68 3.84 8.70
CA LEU A 103 -4.66 2.79 8.40
C LEU A 103 -4.94 2.75 6.90
N GLY A 104 -4.24 1.91 6.17
CA GLY A 104 -4.59 1.62 4.78
C GLY A 104 -5.66 0.54 4.71
N VAL A 105 -6.71 0.79 3.92
CA VAL A 105 -7.88 -0.07 3.81
C VAL A 105 -8.20 -0.39 2.36
N GLY A 106 -8.76 -1.58 2.12
CA GLY A 106 -9.12 -2.01 0.78
C GLY A 106 -10.24 -3.05 0.77
N THR A 107 -10.72 -3.35 -0.44
CA THR A 107 -11.82 -4.30 -0.68
C THR A 107 -11.32 -5.66 -1.16
N GLY A 108 -9.99 -5.86 -1.26
CA GLY A 108 -9.40 -7.07 -1.84
C GLY A 108 -9.75 -7.30 -3.31
N GLY A 109 -9.07 -8.25 -3.93
CA GLY A 109 -9.25 -8.59 -5.34
C GLY A 109 -9.07 -10.09 -5.64
N VAL A 110 -8.84 -10.92 -4.63
CA VAL A 110 -8.45 -12.33 -4.79
C VAL A 110 -9.64 -13.26 -4.57
N PRO A 111 -10.11 -13.97 -5.62
CA PRO A 111 -11.32 -14.81 -5.52
C PRO A 111 -11.24 -15.92 -4.45
N THR A 112 -10.06 -16.53 -4.29
CA THR A 112 -9.86 -17.59 -3.27
C THR A 112 -9.96 -17.07 -1.83
N GLU A 113 -9.63 -15.80 -1.60
CA GLU A 113 -9.86 -15.16 -0.30
C GLU A 113 -11.35 -14.94 -0.03
N PHE A 114 -12.11 -14.53 -1.06
CA PHE A 114 -13.56 -14.39 -0.92
C PHE A 114 -14.23 -15.73 -0.58
N GLU A 115 -13.81 -16.80 -1.24
CA GLU A 115 -14.29 -18.16 -0.95
C GLU A 115 -13.89 -18.58 0.48
N TYR A 116 -12.62 -18.42 0.85
CA TYR A 116 -12.10 -18.82 2.15
C TYR A 116 -12.81 -18.12 3.32
N PHE A 117 -13.15 -16.84 3.15
CA PHE A 117 -13.84 -16.04 4.19
C PHE A 117 -15.35 -15.95 3.99
N ASN A 118 -15.95 -16.68 3.03
CA ASN A 118 -17.36 -16.65 2.73
C ASN A 118 -17.91 -15.24 2.44
N VAL A 119 -17.17 -14.45 1.66
CA VAL A 119 -17.57 -13.13 1.21
C VAL A 119 -18.07 -13.22 -0.24
N PRO A 120 -19.35 -12.92 -0.55
CA PRO A 120 -19.81 -12.84 -1.92
C PRO A 120 -19.03 -11.74 -2.67
N GLU A 121 -18.45 -12.08 -3.82
CA GLU A 121 -17.57 -11.18 -4.56
C GLU A 121 -18.29 -9.89 -4.98
N ASP A 122 -19.54 -9.99 -5.42
CA ASP A 122 -20.39 -8.85 -5.80
C ASP A 122 -20.75 -7.93 -4.62
N LYS A 123 -20.63 -8.42 -3.39
CA LYS A 123 -20.91 -7.68 -2.15
C LYS A 123 -19.68 -7.09 -1.47
N ARG A 124 -18.47 -7.40 -1.94
CA ARG A 124 -17.22 -7.02 -1.26
C ARG A 124 -17.08 -5.51 -1.00
N HIS A 125 -17.45 -4.68 -1.98
CA HIS A 125 -17.35 -3.22 -1.86
C HIS A 125 -18.35 -2.67 -0.85
N ALA A 126 -19.60 -3.12 -0.90
CA ALA A 126 -20.65 -2.68 0.05
C ALA A 126 -20.30 -3.10 1.49
N ARG A 127 -19.83 -4.36 1.66
CA ARG A 127 -19.40 -4.86 2.97
C ARG A 127 -18.19 -4.11 3.52
N ALA A 128 -17.20 -3.83 2.68
CA ALA A 128 -16.03 -3.05 3.09
C ALA A 128 -16.41 -1.61 3.52
N ALA A 129 -17.28 -0.97 2.76
CA ALA A 129 -17.79 0.37 3.10
C ALA A 129 -18.54 0.37 4.44
N GLU A 130 -19.42 -0.62 4.68
CA GLU A 130 -20.12 -0.77 5.96
C GLU A 130 -19.16 -1.07 7.11
N THR A 131 -18.13 -1.91 6.88
CA THR A 131 -17.13 -2.26 7.91
C THR A 131 -16.39 -1.02 8.39
N ILE A 132 -15.86 -0.18 7.49
CA ILE A 132 -15.12 1.01 7.91
C ILE A 132 -16.03 2.06 8.54
N ASP A 133 -17.26 2.25 8.02
CA ASP A 133 -18.26 3.13 8.64
C ASP A 133 -18.57 2.70 10.09
N ALA A 134 -18.76 1.40 10.31
CA ALA A 134 -18.97 0.85 11.64
C ALA A 134 -17.76 1.07 12.57
N VAL A 135 -16.52 0.89 12.08
CA VAL A 135 -15.30 1.15 12.84
C VAL A 135 -15.22 2.61 13.26
N LEU A 136 -15.43 3.54 12.34
CA LEU A 136 -15.41 4.98 12.63
C LEU A 136 -16.47 5.37 13.66
N LYS A 137 -17.68 4.84 13.54
CA LYS A 137 -18.76 5.07 14.52
C LYS A 137 -18.46 4.48 15.90
N ILE A 138 -17.82 3.29 15.98
CA ILE A 138 -17.35 2.74 17.26
C ILE A 138 -16.34 3.69 17.92
N TRP A 139 -15.43 4.29 17.15
CA TRP A 139 -14.46 5.24 17.69
C TRP A 139 -15.08 6.58 18.10
N GLU A 140 -16.13 7.03 17.41
CA GLU A 140 -16.84 8.27 17.73
C GLU A 140 -17.79 8.12 18.95
N ALA A 141 -18.43 6.97 19.13
CA ALA A 141 -19.48 6.76 20.11
C ALA A 141 -18.99 6.89 21.56
N ASP A 142 -19.60 7.76 22.35
CA ASP A 142 -19.33 7.95 23.80
C ASP A 142 -20.25 7.13 24.69
N GLY A 143 -21.16 6.35 24.14
CA GLY A 143 -22.16 5.62 24.90
C GLY A 143 -22.76 4.49 24.13
N GLU A 144 -24.02 4.19 24.42
CA GLU A 144 -24.77 3.14 23.71
C GLU A 144 -24.95 3.49 22.24
N TYR A 145 -24.64 2.52 21.38
CA TYR A 145 -24.77 2.65 19.93
C TYR A 145 -25.28 1.32 19.34
N ASP A 146 -26.31 1.39 18.54
CA ASP A 146 -26.90 0.23 17.86
C ASP A 146 -26.61 0.32 16.36
N HIS A 147 -25.81 -0.62 15.85
CA HIS A 147 -25.49 -0.75 14.42
C HIS A 147 -26.42 -1.78 13.77
N GLN A 148 -27.22 -1.33 12.80
CA GLN A 148 -28.16 -2.15 12.03
C GLN A 148 -27.81 -2.06 10.54
N GLY A 149 -26.73 -2.72 10.13
CA GLY A 149 -26.27 -2.79 8.75
C GLY A 149 -26.78 -4.01 7.99
N GLU A 150 -26.48 -4.09 6.70
CA GLU A 150 -26.75 -5.27 5.88
C GLU A 150 -25.83 -6.44 6.28
N PHE A 151 -24.57 -6.17 6.59
CA PHE A 151 -23.53 -7.17 6.84
C PHE A 151 -23.17 -7.33 8.31
N HIS A 152 -23.31 -6.26 9.08
CA HIS A 152 -22.97 -6.24 10.51
C HIS A 152 -24.13 -5.74 11.34
N GLN A 153 -24.44 -6.49 12.38
CA GLN A 153 -25.48 -6.13 13.34
C GLN A 153 -24.91 -6.34 14.75
N PHE A 154 -24.79 -5.25 15.53
CA PHE A 154 -24.26 -5.32 16.87
C PHE A 154 -24.65 -4.11 17.70
N LYS A 155 -24.52 -4.24 19.00
CA LYS A 155 -24.76 -3.17 19.95
C LYS A 155 -23.49 -2.85 20.72
N VAL A 156 -23.09 -1.57 20.76
CA VAL A 156 -22.18 -1.04 21.76
C VAL A 156 -23.00 -0.81 23.02
N PRO A 157 -22.72 -1.52 24.13
CA PRO A 157 -23.55 -1.42 25.34
C PRO A 157 -23.37 -0.07 26.04
N ALA A 158 -24.43 0.38 26.73
CA ALA A 158 -24.31 1.49 27.63
C ALA A 158 -23.25 1.23 28.72
N PRO A 159 -22.49 2.26 29.14
CA PRO A 159 -21.55 2.12 30.24
C PRO A 159 -22.22 1.61 31.52
N GLN A 160 -21.58 0.65 32.19
CA GLN A 160 -22.05 0.05 33.44
C GLN A 160 -21.05 0.31 34.57
N MET A 161 -21.42 0.01 35.82
CA MET A 161 -20.56 0.18 37.00
C MET A 161 -19.86 1.56 37.06
N GLN A 162 -20.65 2.63 36.90
CA GLN A 162 -20.15 4.02 36.86
C GLN A 162 -19.10 4.27 35.76
N GLY A 163 -19.20 3.55 34.61
CA GLY A 163 -18.29 3.65 33.49
C GLY A 163 -17.10 2.70 33.56
N GLY A 164 -17.00 1.84 34.57
CA GLY A 164 -15.92 0.85 34.68
C GLY A 164 -16.02 -0.30 33.66
N LEU A 165 -17.21 -0.53 33.08
CA LEU A 165 -17.44 -1.49 32.01
C LEU A 165 -18.02 -0.76 30.80
N ARG A 166 -17.21 -0.56 29.78
CA ARG A 166 -17.60 0.10 28.52
C ARG A 166 -16.65 -0.24 27.38
N VAL A 167 -17.06 -0.02 26.14
CA VAL A 167 -16.12 0.09 25.02
C VAL A 167 -15.33 1.38 25.23
N TRP A 168 -14.02 1.28 25.37
CA TRP A 168 -13.19 2.39 25.85
C TRP A 168 -11.98 2.71 24.96
N CYS A 169 -11.49 1.72 24.20
CA CYS A 169 -10.29 1.90 23.40
C CYS A 169 -10.60 2.77 22.17
N LYS A 170 -10.16 4.00 22.21
CA LYS A 170 -10.24 4.96 21.11
C LYS A 170 -8.84 5.15 20.52
N PRO A 171 -8.70 5.52 19.25
CA PRO A 171 -7.39 5.79 18.68
C PRO A 171 -6.59 6.86 19.44
N TYR A 172 -5.28 6.73 19.42
CA TYR A 172 -4.35 7.74 19.93
C TYR A 172 -4.43 9.03 19.09
N GLN A 173 -4.42 8.87 17.76
CA GLN A 173 -4.59 9.97 16.81
C GLN A 173 -6.07 10.33 16.68
N GLN A 174 -6.42 11.60 16.76
CA GLN A 174 -7.81 12.07 16.76
C GLN A 174 -8.18 12.76 15.44
N PRO A 175 -9.36 12.49 14.87
CA PRO A 175 -10.41 11.57 15.37
C PRO A 175 -10.09 10.08 15.15
N HIS A 176 -9.11 9.77 14.29
CA HIS A 176 -8.62 8.44 13.97
C HIS A 176 -7.24 8.56 13.28
N PRO A 177 -6.44 7.49 13.17
CA PRO A 177 -5.21 7.52 12.36
C PRO A 177 -5.54 7.90 10.92
N PRO A 178 -4.62 8.57 10.19
CA PRO A 178 -4.85 8.87 8.78
C PRO A 178 -5.18 7.59 8.00
N ILE A 179 -6.25 7.66 7.20
CA ILE A 179 -6.72 6.53 6.40
C ILE A 179 -6.21 6.66 4.97
N ALA A 180 -5.80 5.54 4.38
CA ALA A 180 -5.36 5.47 3.00
C ALA A 180 -6.10 4.37 2.23
N VAL A 181 -6.19 4.53 0.92
CA VAL A 181 -6.72 3.50 0.01
C VAL A 181 -5.80 3.32 -1.19
N ALA A 182 -5.61 2.08 -1.61
CA ALA A 182 -4.82 1.73 -2.78
C ALA A 182 -5.72 1.34 -3.96
N ALA A 183 -5.29 1.63 -5.19
CA ALA A 183 -6.01 1.24 -6.38
C ALA A 183 -5.09 0.87 -7.54
N VAL A 184 -5.56 -0.07 -8.35
CA VAL A 184 -4.92 -0.54 -9.59
C VAL A 184 -5.76 -0.21 -10.84
N SER A 185 -7.08 -0.06 -10.72
CA SER A 185 -7.96 0.14 -11.86
C SER A 185 -8.04 1.60 -12.30
N PRO A 186 -7.97 1.91 -13.60
CA PRO A 186 -8.15 3.27 -14.08
C PRO A 186 -9.54 3.83 -13.69
N ASN A 187 -9.63 5.15 -13.50
CA ASN A 187 -10.85 5.82 -13.02
C ASN A 187 -11.43 5.23 -11.72
N SER A 188 -10.58 4.77 -10.82
CA SER A 188 -10.94 4.01 -9.63
C SER A 188 -12.00 4.68 -8.77
N SER A 189 -13.12 3.97 -8.54
CA SER A 189 -14.15 4.38 -7.58
C SER A 189 -13.63 4.41 -6.14
N THR A 190 -12.65 3.57 -5.81
CA THR A 190 -11.99 3.54 -4.50
C THR A 190 -11.18 4.82 -4.27
N ILE A 191 -10.48 5.32 -5.28
CA ILE A 191 -9.77 6.61 -5.20
C ILE A 191 -10.76 7.78 -5.15
N GLU A 192 -11.88 7.70 -5.87
CA GLU A 192 -12.93 8.72 -5.78
C GLU A 192 -13.53 8.75 -4.36
N TRP A 193 -13.79 7.59 -3.77
CA TRP A 193 -14.22 7.46 -2.39
C TRP A 193 -13.20 8.03 -1.37
N ALA A 194 -11.89 7.84 -1.63
CA ALA A 194 -10.85 8.52 -0.83
C ALA A 194 -10.99 10.03 -0.88
N GLY A 195 -11.22 10.60 -2.05
CA GLY A 195 -11.45 12.04 -2.22
C GLY A 195 -12.67 12.54 -1.44
N GLU A 196 -13.79 11.80 -1.45
CA GLU A 196 -15.00 12.12 -0.71
C GLU A 196 -14.75 12.21 0.81
N ASN A 197 -13.87 11.38 1.33
CA ASN A 197 -13.57 11.31 2.77
C ASN A 197 -12.32 12.10 3.19
N GLY A 198 -11.54 12.63 2.25
CA GLY A 198 -10.26 13.29 2.54
C GLY A 198 -9.17 12.30 2.98
N TRP A 199 -9.25 11.06 2.51
CA TRP A 199 -8.27 10.00 2.77
C TRP A 199 -7.10 10.06 1.78
N ILE A 200 -6.02 9.38 2.09
CA ILE A 200 -4.80 9.35 1.30
C ILE A 200 -4.99 8.42 0.08
N PRO A 201 -4.88 8.93 -1.17
CA PRO A 201 -4.92 8.10 -2.36
C PRO A 201 -3.54 7.49 -2.63
N MET A 202 -3.50 6.17 -2.92
CA MET A 202 -2.30 5.46 -3.36
C MET A 202 -2.53 4.83 -4.73
N SER A 203 -1.62 5.08 -5.66
CA SER A 203 -1.61 4.45 -6.97
C SER A 203 -0.49 3.42 -7.01
N THR A 204 -0.85 2.16 -7.27
CA THR A 204 0.11 1.05 -7.24
C THR A 204 0.84 0.87 -8.57
N GLU A 205 1.96 0.20 -8.52
CA GLU A 205 2.85 -0.13 -9.65
C GLU A 205 2.21 -1.10 -10.66
N LEU A 206 1.17 -1.85 -10.24
CA LEU A 206 0.46 -2.78 -11.12
C LEU A 206 -0.33 -2.06 -12.23
N THR A 207 -0.47 -0.74 -12.13
CA THR A 207 -1.15 0.09 -13.13
C THR A 207 -0.13 0.73 -14.08
N HIS A 208 -0.35 0.58 -15.41
CA HIS A 208 0.54 1.22 -16.38
C HIS A 208 0.62 2.74 -16.15
N PRO A 209 1.81 3.37 -16.26
CA PRO A 209 2.02 4.80 -16.00
C PRO A 209 1.02 5.74 -16.70
N ASN A 210 0.63 5.43 -17.94
CA ASN A 210 -0.34 6.23 -18.70
C ASN A 210 -1.76 6.24 -18.11
N LEU A 211 -2.11 5.27 -17.26
CA LEU A 211 -3.41 5.16 -16.60
C LEU A 211 -3.45 5.85 -15.23
N ILE A 212 -2.28 6.05 -14.62
CA ILE A 212 -2.16 6.68 -13.29
C ILE A 212 -2.79 8.08 -13.22
N PRO A 213 -2.70 8.97 -14.25
CA PRO A 213 -3.38 10.27 -14.20
C PRO A 213 -4.90 10.17 -13.96
N THR A 214 -5.53 9.06 -14.36
CA THR A 214 -6.98 8.84 -14.13
C THR A 214 -7.32 8.72 -12.64
N HIS A 215 -6.38 8.27 -11.80
CA HIS A 215 -6.55 8.20 -10.35
C HIS A 215 -6.61 9.61 -9.75
N TRP A 216 -5.75 10.53 -10.20
CA TRP A 216 -5.81 11.93 -9.75
C TRP A 216 -7.14 12.60 -10.12
N GLU A 217 -7.63 12.36 -11.34
CA GLU A 217 -8.95 12.87 -11.77
C GLU A 217 -10.08 12.26 -10.92
N ALA A 218 -10.03 10.98 -10.59
CA ALA A 218 -11.00 10.35 -9.69
C ALA A 218 -10.96 10.97 -8.28
N TYR A 219 -9.77 11.19 -7.72
CA TYR A 219 -9.60 11.83 -6.42
C TYR A 219 -10.19 13.25 -6.38
N LYS A 220 -9.93 14.06 -7.41
CA LYS A 220 -10.51 15.40 -7.54
C LYS A 220 -12.04 15.38 -7.60
N ARG A 221 -12.62 14.45 -8.38
CA ARG A 221 -14.08 14.29 -8.43
C ARG A 221 -14.67 13.98 -7.07
N GLY A 222 -14.05 13.04 -6.34
CA GLY A 222 -14.48 12.69 -4.99
C GLY A 222 -14.41 13.88 -4.03
N ALA A 223 -13.28 14.57 -3.98
CA ALA A 223 -13.08 15.74 -3.14
C ALA A 223 -14.11 16.84 -3.41
N ALA A 224 -14.42 17.09 -4.69
CA ALA A 224 -15.41 18.10 -5.09
C ALA A 224 -16.83 17.80 -4.58
N LYS A 225 -17.23 16.52 -4.47
CA LYS A 225 -18.56 16.13 -3.96
C LYS A 225 -18.81 16.60 -2.53
N THR A 226 -17.76 16.75 -1.74
CA THR A 226 -17.82 17.15 -0.34
C THR A 226 -17.22 18.53 -0.07
N GLY A 227 -16.94 19.31 -1.14
CA GLY A 227 -16.39 20.66 -1.04
C GLY A 227 -14.92 20.71 -0.61
N ARG A 228 -14.20 19.57 -0.66
CA ARG A 228 -12.76 19.51 -0.36
C ARG A 228 -11.95 19.90 -1.61
N ILE A 229 -10.77 20.41 -1.38
CA ILE A 229 -9.77 20.68 -2.43
C ILE A 229 -8.74 19.55 -2.39
N ALA A 230 -8.61 18.83 -3.51
CA ALA A 230 -7.58 17.81 -3.67
C ALA A 230 -6.18 18.43 -3.57
N ASN A 231 -5.27 17.78 -2.86
CA ASN A 231 -3.90 18.23 -2.69
C ASN A 231 -2.93 17.14 -3.17
N ARG A 232 -2.08 17.45 -4.15
CA ARG A 232 -1.10 16.49 -4.68
C ARG A 232 -0.08 16.00 -3.65
N ARG A 233 0.10 16.71 -2.54
CA ARG A 233 0.93 16.27 -1.42
C ARG A 233 0.39 15.02 -0.71
N ASP A 234 -0.93 14.75 -0.85
CA ASP A 234 -1.56 13.56 -0.28
C ASP A 234 -1.40 12.34 -1.16
N TRP A 235 -1.03 12.50 -2.43
CA TRP A 235 -0.98 11.42 -3.40
C TRP A 235 0.31 10.60 -3.26
N ARG A 236 0.17 9.29 -3.07
CA ARG A 236 1.24 8.30 -3.04
C ARG A 236 1.32 7.58 -4.37
N ILE A 237 2.52 7.49 -4.91
CA ILE A 237 2.80 6.77 -6.16
C ILE A 237 3.79 5.66 -5.86
N CYS A 238 3.38 4.41 -6.13
CA CYS A 238 4.23 3.25 -5.99
C CYS A 238 4.89 2.90 -7.33
N ILE A 239 6.19 2.62 -7.32
CA ILE A 239 6.98 2.29 -8.53
C ILE A 239 7.99 1.19 -8.19
N ASP A 240 8.21 0.29 -9.16
CA ASP A 240 9.32 -0.66 -9.16
C ASP A 240 10.64 0.06 -9.44
N ILE A 241 11.51 0.13 -8.44
CA ILE A 241 12.81 0.81 -8.54
C ILE A 241 13.90 -0.12 -8.03
N HIS A 242 14.97 -0.30 -8.82
CA HIS A 242 16.21 -0.94 -8.37
C HIS A 242 17.42 -0.12 -8.78
N VAL A 243 18.27 0.20 -7.80
CA VAL A 243 19.46 1.02 -7.96
C VAL A 243 20.70 0.18 -7.67
N ALA A 244 21.66 0.16 -8.60
CA ALA A 244 22.97 -0.43 -8.38
C ALA A 244 24.09 0.56 -8.75
N GLU A 245 25.35 0.19 -8.56
CA GLU A 245 26.51 1.06 -8.86
C GLU A 245 26.58 1.43 -10.36
N THR A 246 26.13 0.52 -11.24
CA THR A 246 26.00 0.74 -12.67
C THR A 246 24.68 0.26 -13.22
N THR A 247 24.21 0.84 -14.30
CA THR A 247 22.97 0.40 -14.99
C THR A 247 23.06 -1.05 -15.44
N GLU A 248 24.22 -1.52 -15.88
CA GLU A 248 24.44 -2.91 -16.29
C GLU A 248 24.25 -3.87 -15.11
N GLN A 249 24.84 -3.56 -13.96
CA GLN A 249 24.68 -4.33 -12.73
C GLN A 249 23.21 -4.34 -12.27
N ALA A 250 22.54 -3.19 -12.28
CA ALA A 250 21.15 -3.12 -11.87
C ALA A 250 20.24 -4.04 -12.71
N ARG A 251 20.47 -4.07 -14.01
CA ARG A 251 19.73 -4.94 -14.95
C ARG A 251 20.04 -6.41 -14.73
N ASP A 252 21.30 -6.75 -14.46
CA ASP A 252 21.71 -8.11 -14.10
C ASP A 252 21.05 -8.56 -12.79
N ASP A 253 21.07 -7.70 -11.77
CA ASP A 253 20.44 -7.96 -10.49
C ASP A 253 18.94 -8.27 -10.63
N VAL A 254 18.22 -7.47 -11.39
CA VAL A 254 16.78 -7.67 -11.65
C VAL A 254 16.50 -9.00 -12.35
N MET A 255 17.27 -9.32 -13.38
CA MET A 255 17.04 -10.53 -14.19
C MET A 255 17.46 -11.83 -13.48
N ASN A 256 18.45 -11.79 -12.60
CA ASN A 256 19.06 -12.99 -12.05
C ASN A 256 18.89 -13.18 -10.53
N HIS A 257 18.35 -12.18 -9.80
CA HIS A 257 18.34 -12.18 -8.33
C HIS A 257 16.97 -11.96 -7.67
N GLY A 258 15.87 -12.33 -8.34
CA GLY A 258 14.57 -12.44 -7.70
C GLY A 258 13.44 -11.69 -8.38
N MET A 259 13.60 -10.40 -8.68
CA MET A 259 12.51 -9.56 -9.21
C MET A 259 11.91 -10.11 -10.52
N ALA A 260 12.73 -10.47 -11.52
CA ALA A 260 12.22 -11.05 -12.76
C ALA A 260 11.44 -12.34 -12.51
N ARG A 261 11.94 -13.22 -11.63
CA ARG A 261 11.24 -14.45 -11.25
C ARG A 261 9.87 -14.19 -10.64
N THR A 262 9.76 -13.17 -9.77
CA THR A 262 8.47 -12.79 -9.18
C THR A 262 7.44 -12.42 -10.25
N PHE A 263 7.85 -11.68 -11.25
CA PHE A 263 6.93 -11.29 -12.32
C PHE A 263 6.65 -12.44 -13.30
N ASP A 264 7.66 -13.17 -13.75
CA ASP A 264 7.50 -14.24 -14.74
C ASP A 264 6.76 -15.47 -14.16
N ASP A 265 7.03 -15.84 -12.91
CA ASP A 265 6.45 -17.02 -12.28
C ASP A 265 5.13 -16.74 -11.54
N TYR A 266 4.85 -15.49 -11.15
CA TYR A 266 3.69 -15.15 -10.36
C TYR A 266 2.80 -14.06 -10.95
N PHE A 267 3.23 -12.79 -11.04
CA PHE A 267 2.32 -11.70 -11.42
C PHE A 267 1.80 -11.80 -12.85
N ILE A 268 2.66 -12.08 -13.83
CA ILE A 268 2.25 -12.15 -15.23
C ILE A 268 1.29 -13.34 -15.47
N PRO A 269 1.55 -14.56 -14.96
CA PRO A 269 0.58 -15.65 -15.02
C PRO A 269 -0.75 -15.32 -14.33
N LEU A 270 -0.71 -14.67 -13.15
CA LEU A 270 -1.92 -14.24 -12.44
C LEU A 270 -2.73 -13.24 -13.28
N PHE A 271 -2.08 -12.23 -13.85
CA PHE A 271 -2.75 -11.21 -14.67
C PHE A 271 -3.35 -11.78 -15.96
N ARG A 272 -2.67 -12.75 -16.59
CA ARG A 272 -3.24 -13.47 -17.74
C ARG A 272 -4.48 -14.27 -17.34
N ALA A 273 -4.41 -15.00 -16.22
CA ALA A 273 -5.54 -15.81 -15.74
C ALA A 273 -6.76 -14.96 -15.35
N ALA A 274 -6.53 -13.73 -14.85
CA ALA A 274 -7.57 -12.80 -14.40
C ALA A 274 -8.04 -11.81 -15.48
N ASP A 275 -7.56 -11.90 -16.72
CA ASP A 275 -7.83 -10.93 -17.82
C ASP A 275 -7.46 -9.48 -17.45
N LEU A 276 -6.34 -9.33 -16.73
CA LEU A 276 -5.85 -8.04 -16.23
C LEU A 276 -4.63 -7.50 -17.00
N MET A 277 -4.17 -8.17 -18.05
CA MET A 277 -2.98 -7.75 -18.82
C MET A 277 -3.09 -6.31 -19.34
N LYS A 278 -4.30 -5.82 -19.63
CA LYS A 278 -4.58 -4.44 -20.02
C LYS A 278 -4.17 -3.39 -18.97
N LEU A 279 -3.98 -3.78 -17.72
CA LEU A 279 -3.53 -2.86 -16.65
C LEU A 279 -2.03 -2.60 -16.72
N ILE A 280 -1.24 -3.55 -17.21
CA ILE A 280 0.22 -3.48 -17.21
C ILE A 280 0.83 -3.07 -18.55
N LYS A 281 0.06 -2.99 -19.61
CA LYS A 281 0.50 -2.56 -20.95
C LYS A 281 0.00 -1.17 -21.33
N PRO A 282 0.68 -0.45 -22.24
CA PRO A 282 0.29 0.92 -22.61
C PRO A 282 -1.06 0.97 -23.34
N ASP A 283 -1.30 -0.02 -24.20
CA ASP A 283 -2.50 -0.17 -25.03
C ASP A 283 -2.54 -1.57 -25.68
N ASP A 284 -3.52 -1.80 -26.53
CA ASP A 284 -3.72 -3.11 -27.20
C ASP A 284 -2.73 -3.41 -28.35
N SER A 285 -1.85 -2.49 -28.70
CA SER A 285 -0.80 -2.74 -29.71
C SER A 285 0.29 -3.69 -29.21
N VAL A 286 0.42 -3.83 -27.87
CA VAL A 286 1.35 -4.77 -27.26
C VAL A 286 0.63 -6.09 -26.99
N PRO A 287 1.01 -7.19 -27.67
CA PRO A 287 0.44 -8.51 -27.40
C PRO A 287 0.74 -8.99 -25.98
N ASP A 288 -0.20 -9.69 -25.34
CA ASP A 288 -0.04 -10.18 -23.96
C ASP A 288 1.14 -11.16 -23.81
N ASP A 289 1.43 -11.95 -24.85
CA ASP A 289 2.53 -12.91 -24.88
C ASP A 289 3.93 -12.26 -25.05
N ALA A 290 3.97 -11.00 -25.49
CA ALA A 290 5.21 -10.23 -25.55
C ALA A 290 5.65 -9.66 -24.20
N ILE A 291 4.79 -9.73 -23.17
CA ILE A 291 5.07 -9.17 -21.84
C ILE A 291 5.71 -10.25 -20.96
N ASP A 292 6.95 -9.99 -20.58
CA ASP A 292 7.75 -10.73 -19.61
C ASP A 292 8.49 -9.73 -18.70
N ALA A 293 9.25 -10.21 -17.73
CA ALA A 293 10.05 -9.37 -16.84
C ALA A 293 11.03 -8.47 -17.60
N LYS A 294 11.62 -8.97 -18.69
CA LYS A 294 12.52 -8.17 -19.52
C LYS A 294 11.79 -7.00 -20.18
N TRP A 295 10.59 -7.25 -20.72
CA TRP A 295 9.76 -6.19 -21.31
C TRP A 295 9.39 -5.15 -20.25
N LEU A 296 8.99 -5.58 -19.04
CA LEU A 296 8.67 -4.67 -17.93
C LEU A 296 9.88 -3.83 -17.53
N MET A 297 11.07 -4.43 -17.43
CA MET A 297 12.30 -3.72 -17.12
C MET A 297 12.66 -2.67 -18.19
N ASP A 298 12.42 -2.97 -19.47
CA ASP A 298 12.73 -2.05 -20.56
C ASP A 298 11.71 -0.91 -20.72
N ASN A 299 10.46 -1.13 -20.27
CA ASN A 299 9.34 -0.22 -20.57
C ASN A 299 8.67 0.41 -19.34
N ARG A 300 8.81 -0.17 -18.14
CA ARG A 300 8.06 0.26 -16.96
C ARG A 300 8.89 0.54 -15.73
N TRP A 301 9.82 -0.36 -15.41
CA TRP A 301 10.59 -0.27 -14.18
C TRP A 301 11.69 0.77 -14.28
N ILE A 302 12.08 1.33 -13.15
CA ILE A 302 13.22 2.24 -13.05
C ILE A 302 14.41 1.43 -12.50
N VAL A 303 15.24 0.95 -13.42
CA VAL A 303 16.35 0.04 -13.10
C VAL A 303 17.64 0.60 -13.69
N GLY A 304 18.59 0.98 -12.83
CA GLY A 304 19.85 1.58 -13.31
C GLY A 304 20.74 2.11 -12.20
N ASP A 305 21.75 2.85 -12.61
CA ASP A 305 22.58 3.62 -11.69
C ASP A 305 21.83 4.83 -11.10
N PRO A 306 22.37 5.49 -10.05
CA PRO A 306 21.67 6.58 -9.38
C PRO A 306 21.28 7.74 -10.29
N GLU A 307 22.13 8.12 -11.28
CA GLU A 307 21.86 9.23 -12.19
C GLU A 307 20.70 8.89 -13.13
N TYR A 308 20.72 7.70 -13.72
CA TYR A 308 19.65 7.20 -14.56
C TYR A 308 18.32 7.13 -13.80
N CYS A 309 18.33 6.54 -12.60
CA CYS A 309 17.13 6.38 -11.78
C CYS A 309 16.57 7.75 -11.36
N LEU A 310 17.40 8.68 -10.90
CA LEU A 310 16.97 10.04 -10.54
C LEU A 310 16.29 10.73 -11.73
N LYS A 311 16.93 10.69 -12.90
CA LYS A 311 16.35 11.27 -14.12
C LYS A 311 14.97 10.69 -14.42
N LYS A 312 14.81 9.38 -14.38
CA LYS A 312 13.54 8.69 -14.64
C LYS A 312 12.46 9.04 -13.63
N ILE A 313 12.80 9.14 -12.35
CA ILE A 313 11.88 9.56 -11.28
C ILE A 313 11.41 10.99 -11.52
N VAL A 314 12.32 11.89 -11.85
CA VAL A 314 11.98 13.30 -12.14
C VAL A 314 11.11 13.43 -13.39
N ASP A 315 11.43 12.69 -14.45
CA ASP A 315 10.61 12.65 -15.68
C ASP A 315 9.18 12.17 -15.35
N TYR A 316 9.05 11.12 -14.55
CA TYR A 316 7.75 10.58 -14.14
C TYR A 316 6.97 11.54 -13.21
N TYR A 317 7.66 12.16 -12.26
CA TYR A 317 7.08 13.21 -11.42
C TYR A 317 6.48 14.34 -12.24
N ASN A 318 7.21 14.82 -13.24
CA ASN A 318 6.76 15.88 -14.13
C ASN A 318 5.60 15.44 -15.03
N PHE A 319 5.64 14.21 -15.53
CA PHE A 319 4.56 13.61 -16.32
C PHE A 319 3.23 13.58 -15.54
N LEU A 320 3.27 13.24 -14.26
CA LEU A 320 2.09 13.21 -13.39
C LEU A 320 1.66 14.60 -12.90
N GLY A 321 2.46 15.65 -13.13
CA GLY A 321 2.22 16.99 -12.57
C GLY A 321 2.51 17.11 -11.08
N GLY A 322 3.33 16.21 -10.54
CA GLY A 322 3.75 16.15 -9.14
C GLY A 322 2.88 15.26 -8.25
N PHE A 323 3.47 14.76 -7.17
CA PHE A 323 2.85 13.97 -6.11
C PHE A 323 3.63 14.12 -4.79
N GLY A 324 3.03 13.75 -3.66
CA GLY A 324 3.62 14.00 -2.33
C GLY A 324 4.67 12.96 -1.91
N THR A 325 4.40 11.68 -2.16
CA THR A 325 5.28 10.59 -1.70
C THR A 325 5.53 9.59 -2.81
N LEU A 326 6.81 9.25 -3.00
CA LEU A 326 7.26 8.14 -3.82
C LEU A 326 7.38 6.90 -2.95
N LEU A 327 6.70 5.82 -3.30
CA LEU A 327 6.82 4.53 -2.64
C LEU A 327 7.60 3.56 -3.52
N LEU A 328 8.71 3.06 -3.01
CA LEU A 328 9.48 2.01 -3.67
C LEU A 328 8.81 0.67 -3.36
N LEU A 329 8.48 -0.11 -4.38
CA LEU A 329 7.96 -1.45 -4.18
C LEU A 329 9.07 -2.36 -3.64
N SER A 330 8.77 -3.02 -2.51
CA SER A 330 9.66 -4.05 -1.98
C SER A 330 9.51 -5.33 -2.81
N GLN A 331 10.62 -5.85 -3.27
CA GLN A 331 10.71 -7.05 -4.10
C GLN A 331 11.46 -8.17 -3.37
N ASP A 332 11.23 -9.41 -3.82
CA ASP A 332 12.02 -10.56 -3.38
C ASP A 332 13.42 -10.50 -3.99
N TRP A 333 14.45 -10.55 -3.15
CA TRP A 333 15.85 -10.61 -3.58
C TRP A 333 16.55 -11.85 -3.05
N ASP A 334 17.36 -12.47 -3.86
CA ASP A 334 18.21 -13.59 -3.47
C ASP A 334 19.62 -13.43 -4.11
N PRO A 335 20.60 -12.98 -3.33
CA PRO A 335 20.53 -12.71 -1.89
C PRO A 335 19.82 -11.39 -1.53
N ALA A 336 19.24 -11.31 -0.31
CA ALA A 336 18.48 -10.15 0.17
C ALA A 336 19.29 -8.85 0.21
N GLU A 337 20.60 -8.94 0.34
CA GLU A 337 21.54 -7.81 0.35
C GLU A 337 21.49 -6.95 -0.91
N LYS A 338 21.03 -7.51 -2.03
CA LYS A 338 20.83 -6.76 -3.28
C LYS A 338 19.77 -5.66 -3.12
N GLY A 339 18.63 -6.00 -2.51
CA GLY A 339 17.57 -5.04 -2.19
C GLY A 339 18.01 -4.01 -1.17
N LEU A 340 18.66 -4.44 -0.08
CA LEU A 340 19.15 -3.53 0.96
C LEU A 340 20.17 -2.53 0.38
N LYS A 341 21.10 -2.99 -0.47
CA LYS A 341 22.08 -2.12 -1.14
C LYS A 341 21.40 -1.09 -2.06
N SER A 342 20.34 -1.49 -2.76
CA SER A 342 19.56 -0.58 -3.59
C SER A 342 18.95 0.56 -2.75
N LEU A 343 18.41 0.27 -1.57
CA LEU A 343 17.86 1.29 -0.65
C LEU A 343 18.94 2.25 -0.16
N GLU A 344 20.14 1.73 0.17
CA GLU A 344 21.28 2.58 0.56
C GLU A 344 21.71 3.54 -0.55
N LEU A 345 21.82 3.05 -1.79
CA LEU A 345 22.17 3.88 -2.95
C LEU A 345 21.09 4.92 -3.24
N PHE A 346 19.82 4.53 -3.18
CA PHE A 346 18.71 5.46 -3.31
C PHE A 346 18.78 6.57 -2.25
N ALA A 347 18.89 6.20 -0.98
CA ALA A 347 18.95 7.17 0.13
C ALA A 347 20.13 8.13 0.01
N LYS A 348 21.28 7.62 -0.42
CA LYS A 348 22.51 8.41 -0.50
C LYS A 348 22.54 9.36 -1.71
N HIS A 349 22.07 8.90 -2.87
CA HIS A 349 22.32 9.60 -4.13
C HIS A 349 21.08 10.20 -4.77
N ILE A 350 19.86 9.68 -4.48
CA ILE A 350 18.61 10.09 -5.11
C ILE A 350 17.75 10.91 -4.15
N ALA A 351 17.56 10.41 -2.94
CA ALA A 351 16.69 11.02 -1.94
C ALA A 351 16.99 12.50 -1.62
N PRO A 352 18.25 12.97 -1.55
CA PRO A 352 18.53 14.38 -1.27
C PRO A 352 17.89 15.32 -2.30
N THR A 353 17.99 15.01 -3.59
CA THR A 353 17.36 15.79 -4.65
C THR A 353 15.83 15.73 -4.59
N LEU A 354 15.26 14.54 -4.33
CA LEU A 354 13.82 14.39 -4.24
C LEU A 354 13.20 15.16 -3.07
N LYS A 355 13.90 15.29 -1.94
CA LYS A 355 13.43 16.07 -0.78
C LYS A 355 13.21 17.55 -1.11
N GLU A 356 13.95 18.09 -2.06
CA GLU A 356 13.80 19.48 -2.52
C GLU A 356 12.60 19.66 -3.45
N MET A 357 12.08 18.58 -4.05
CA MET A 357 10.93 18.60 -4.93
C MET A 357 9.64 18.64 -4.12
N VAL A 358 8.91 19.73 -4.19
CA VAL A 358 7.62 19.91 -3.50
C VAL A 358 6.54 20.09 -4.55
N PRO A 359 5.50 19.24 -4.59
CA PRO A 359 4.40 19.43 -5.53
C PRO A 359 3.71 20.78 -5.27
N ALA A 360 3.24 21.42 -6.33
CA ALA A 360 2.44 22.64 -6.20
C ALA A 360 1.24 22.37 -5.28
N ALA A 361 0.96 23.30 -4.39
CA ALA A 361 -0.28 23.25 -3.60
C ALA A 361 -1.44 23.64 -4.52
N GLY A 362 -2.42 22.77 -4.63
CA GLY A 362 -3.62 22.99 -5.45
C GLY A 362 -3.89 21.85 -6.44
N PRO A 363 -5.07 21.93 -7.09
CA PRO A 363 -5.55 20.87 -7.99
C PRO A 363 -4.70 20.74 -9.25
#